data_27d367e9ad3bcad520bd2370010593b7
#
_entry.id   27d367e9ad3bcad520bd2370010593b7
#
_cell.length_a   1.000
_cell.length_b   1.000
_cell.length_c   1.000
_cell.angle_alpha   90.00
_cell.angle_beta   90.00
_cell.angle_gamma   90.00
#
_symmetry.space_group_name_H-M   'P 1'
#
loop_
_entity.id
_entity.type
_entity.pdbx_description
1 polymer ?
#
loop_
_entity_poly.entity_id
_entity_poly.type
_entity_poly.pdbx_seq_one_letter_code
_entity_poly.pdbx_strand_id
1 'polypeptide(L)'
;MDSILRKGLFLVTLTGAIGVFPATAYASDIEDNQTMPGVGIEQVLNDCYSSQKEIQVEDYLAPEYKGEYLDMAFADVESFLYIRSEPTKQSEWVGKLYPGYAAKIVGPVGEWTKIESGSVTGYVYSQYIIIGRNAQQKAEEVVEASASADPKEAFSYAESREEEEARLAAEAEEAA
;
A
#
# COMPACT_ATOMS: atom_id res chain seq x y z
N MET A 1 -27.85 58.57 -27.60
CA MET A 1 -29.24 58.18 -27.67
C MET A 1 -29.24 56.82 -26.94
N ASP A 2 -29.39 56.88 -25.64
CA ASP A 2 -30.57 56.62 -24.83
C ASP A 2 -30.95 55.14 -24.92
N SER A 3 -31.09 54.37 -23.96
CA SER A 3 -31.50 54.61 -22.58
C SER A 3 -31.63 53.29 -21.81
N ILE A 4 -31.45 53.38 -20.60
CA ILE A 4 -32.26 53.07 -19.42
C ILE A 4 -32.07 51.65 -18.84
N LEU A 5 -31.30 51.72 -17.82
CA LEU A 5 -31.33 51.10 -16.51
C LEU A 5 -32.75 50.66 -16.06
N ARG A 6 -32.97 49.39 -15.76
CA ARG A 6 -34.03 48.96 -14.84
C ARG A 6 -33.44 48.01 -13.80
N LYS A 7 -33.20 48.56 -12.65
CA LYS A 7 -33.03 47.85 -11.38
C LYS A 7 -34.34 47.15 -11.03
N GLY A 8 -34.36 45.83 -11.03
CA GLY A 8 -35.42 45.01 -10.46
C GLY A 8 -35.01 44.55 -9.07
N LEU A 9 -35.51 45.26 -8.07
CA LEU A 9 -35.39 44.85 -6.69
C LEU A 9 -36.33 43.68 -6.45
N PHE A 10 -35.79 42.43 -6.32
CA PHE A 10 -36.58 41.31 -5.86
C PHE A 10 -36.47 41.20 -4.32
N LEU A 11 -37.55 41.60 -3.70
CA LEU A 11 -37.81 41.40 -2.28
C LEU A 11 -38.16 39.89 -2.12
N VAL A 12 -37.22 39.11 -1.58
CA VAL A 12 -37.52 37.73 -1.18
C VAL A 12 -38.03 37.75 0.24
N THR A 13 -39.31 37.58 0.38
CA THR A 13 -39.98 37.34 1.69
C THR A 13 -39.62 35.92 2.14
N LEU A 14 -38.86 35.85 3.23
CA LEU A 14 -38.55 34.63 3.95
C LEU A 14 -39.78 34.16 4.73
N THR A 15 -40.63 33.34 4.17
CA THR A 15 -41.69 32.63 4.87
C THR A 15 -41.09 31.33 5.40
N GLY A 16 -40.87 31.28 6.72
CA GLY A 16 -40.43 30.08 7.41
C GLY A 16 -41.52 28.99 7.37
N ALA A 17 -41.27 27.94 6.66
CA ALA A 17 -41.97 26.67 6.82
C ALA A 17 -41.02 25.73 7.56
N ILE A 18 -41.30 25.53 8.86
CA ILE A 18 -40.71 24.45 9.64
C ILE A 18 -41.31 23.16 9.11
N GLY A 19 -40.68 22.58 8.11
CA GLY A 19 -40.99 21.23 7.64
C GLY A 19 -40.48 20.22 8.66
N VAL A 20 -41.41 19.64 9.41
CA VAL A 20 -41.12 18.42 10.17
C VAL A 20 -40.89 17.33 9.14
N PHE A 21 -39.63 16.99 8.91
CA PHE A 21 -39.25 15.83 8.12
C PHE A 21 -39.49 14.58 8.97
N PRO A 22 -40.37 13.64 8.52
CA PRO A 22 -40.45 12.36 9.18
C PRO A 22 -39.15 11.60 9.01
N ALA A 23 -38.52 11.27 10.12
CA ALA A 23 -37.25 10.54 10.21
C ALA A 23 -37.40 9.02 9.89
N THR A 24 -38.14 8.67 8.85
CA THR A 24 -38.44 7.26 8.53
C THR A 24 -38.21 6.86 7.07
N ALA A 25 -37.30 7.49 6.35
CA ALA A 25 -37.15 7.20 4.93
C ALA A 25 -35.72 6.90 4.46
N TYR A 26 -34.85 6.42 5.33
CA TYR A 26 -33.50 5.99 4.89
C TYR A 26 -33.04 4.64 5.47
N ALA A 27 -33.98 3.73 5.69
CA ALA A 27 -33.67 2.39 6.18
C ALA A 27 -34.26 1.30 5.29
N SER A 28 -34.26 1.48 3.99
CA SER A 28 -34.53 0.37 3.07
C SER A 28 -33.85 0.64 1.74
N ASP A 29 -33.07 -0.28 1.32
CA ASP A 29 -32.36 -0.43 0.05
C ASP A 29 -30.86 -0.09 0.12
N ILE A 30 -30.15 -0.76 1.03
CA ILE A 30 -28.75 -1.12 0.77
C ILE A 30 -28.66 -2.64 0.83
N GLU A 31 -29.21 -3.28 -0.18
CA GLU A 31 -28.66 -4.52 -0.67
C GLU A 31 -27.39 -4.12 -1.40
N ASP A 32 -26.28 -4.12 -0.75
CA ASP A 32 -25.06 -4.49 -1.44
C ASP A 32 -23.93 -4.81 -0.48
N ASN A 33 -23.36 -5.92 -0.72
CA ASN A 33 -22.19 -6.60 -0.24
C ASN A 33 -20.90 -5.78 -0.47
N GLN A 34 -20.90 -4.51 -0.05
CA GLN A 34 -19.71 -3.72 0.10
C GLN A 34 -19.41 -3.56 1.58
N THR A 35 -18.46 -4.36 2.05
CA THR A 35 -17.86 -4.24 3.37
C THR A 35 -17.27 -2.84 3.53
N MET A 36 -18.13 -1.92 3.97
CA MET A 36 -17.71 -0.59 4.38
C MET A 36 -16.78 -0.71 5.60
N PRO A 37 -15.72 0.08 5.71
CA PRO A 37 -14.82 0.08 6.87
C PRO A 37 -15.52 0.34 8.22
N GLY A 38 -16.81 0.67 8.21
CA GLY A 38 -17.61 0.91 9.41
C GLY A 38 -18.30 -0.31 10.01
N VAL A 39 -18.33 -1.45 9.31
CA VAL A 39 -19.05 -2.64 9.79
C VAL A 39 -18.45 -3.20 11.08
N GLY A 40 -17.13 -3.03 11.28
CA GLY A 40 -16.46 -3.43 12.50
C GLY A 40 -16.94 -2.68 13.75
N ILE A 41 -17.32 -1.42 13.62
CA ILE A 41 -17.76 -0.60 14.74
C ILE A 41 -19.15 -1.01 15.25
N GLU A 42 -20.06 -1.38 14.37
CA GLU A 42 -21.38 -1.88 14.77
C GLU A 42 -21.29 -3.21 15.51
N GLN A 43 -20.43 -4.12 15.05
CA GLN A 43 -20.19 -5.39 15.76
C GLN A 43 -19.58 -5.16 17.13
N VAL A 44 -18.59 -4.30 17.25
CA VAL A 44 -17.95 -3.93 18.54
C VAL A 44 -18.98 -3.34 19.49
N LEU A 45 -19.80 -2.41 19.03
CA LEU A 45 -20.84 -1.79 19.86
C LEU A 45 -21.91 -2.80 20.28
N ASN A 46 -22.32 -3.69 19.40
CA ASN A 46 -23.34 -4.70 19.70
C ASN A 46 -22.83 -5.74 20.71
N ASP A 47 -21.58 -6.17 20.58
CA ASP A 47 -20.94 -7.08 21.52
C ASP A 47 -20.69 -6.41 22.87
N CYS A 48 -20.36 -5.13 22.88
CA CYS A 48 -20.20 -4.34 24.10
C CYS A 48 -21.51 -4.23 24.88
N TYR A 49 -22.62 -3.94 24.20
CA TYR A 49 -23.93 -3.80 24.81
C TYR A 49 -24.55 -5.15 25.22
N SER A 50 -24.28 -6.23 24.51
CA SER A 50 -24.88 -7.52 24.77
C SER A 50 -24.16 -8.37 25.81
N SER A 51 -22.86 -8.19 25.99
CA SER A 51 -22.06 -9.09 26.84
C SER A 51 -21.40 -8.43 28.07
N GLN A 52 -21.42 -7.09 28.18
CA GLN A 52 -20.65 -6.35 29.21
C GLN A 52 -19.18 -6.83 29.31
N LYS A 53 -18.65 -7.33 28.23
CA LYS A 53 -17.30 -7.87 28.14
C LYS A 53 -16.33 -6.76 27.76
N GLU A 54 -15.20 -6.73 28.41
CA GLU A 54 -14.09 -5.86 28.00
C GLU A 54 -13.65 -6.23 26.60
N ILE A 55 -13.81 -5.29 25.65
CA ILE A 55 -13.49 -5.51 24.24
C ILE A 55 -12.07 -5.09 23.99
N GLN A 56 -11.29 -6.02 23.47
CA GLN A 56 -9.97 -5.74 22.90
C GLN A 56 -10.21 -5.10 21.52
N VAL A 57 -10.08 -3.78 21.45
CA VAL A 57 -10.33 -3.00 20.21
C VAL A 57 -9.41 -3.46 19.09
N GLU A 58 -8.22 -3.94 19.43
CA GLU A 58 -7.24 -4.51 18.51
C GLU A 58 -7.78 -5.67 17.68
N ASP A 59 -8.63 -6.50 18.28
CA ASP A 59 -9.22 -7.67 17.59
C ASP A 59 -10.18 -7.28 16.45
N TYR A 60 -10.73 -6.06 16.49
CA TYR A 60 -11.70 -5.57 15.52
C TYR A 60 -11.13 -4.53 14.54
N LEU A 61 -10.06 -3.82 14.95
CA LEU A 61 -9.46 -2.75 14.13
C LEU A 61 -8.27 -3.21 13.31
N ALA A 62 -7.65 -4.32 13.67
CA ALA A 62 -6.64 -4.93 12.83
C ALA A 62 -7.32 -5.84 11.81
N PRO A 63 -7.32 -5.52 10.51
CA PRO A 63 -7.63 -6.53 9.52
C PRO A 63 -6.60 -7.65 9.72
N GLU A 64 -7.05 -8.83 10.12
CA GLU A 64 -6.22 -10.02 10.27
C GLU A 64 -5.77 -10.48 8.89
N TYR A 65 -4.90 -9.70 8.26
CA TYR A 65 -4.21 -10.12 7.06
C TYR A 65 -3.13 -11.11 7.50
N LYS A 66 -3.54 -12.35 7.66
CA LYS A 66 -2.62 -13.47 7.82
C LYS A 66 -2.08 -13.81 6.43
N GLY A 67 -0.92 -13.28 6.10
CA GLY A 67 -0.18 -13.65 4.90
C GLY A 67 1.28 -13.89 5.28
N GLU A 68 1.85 -14.95 4.76
CA GLU A 68 3.23 -15.34 5.02
C GLU A 68 4.23 -14.35 4.44
N TYR A 69 3.81 -13.59 3.39
CA TYR A 69 4.67 -12.70 2.61
C TYR A 69 4.26 -11.23 2.72
N LEU A 70 3.52 -10.83 3.77
CA LEU A 70 3.07 -9.44 3.95
C LEU A 70 4.21 -8.47 4.27
N ASP A 71 5.32 -8.97 4.78
CA ASP A 71 6.55 -8.23 5.04
C ASP A 71 7.50 -8.18 3.84
N MET A 72 7.08 -8.72 2.69
CA MET A 72 7.84 -8.67 1.45
C MET A 72 7.45 -7.47 0.58
N ALA A 73 8.41 -7.04 -0.20
CA ALA A 73 8.25 -6.07 -1.27
C ALA A 73 8.87 -6.61 -2.55
N PHE A 74 8.31 -6.22 -3.70
CA PHE A 74 8.86 -6.54 -5.02
C PHE A 74 9.12 -5.26 -5.80
N ALA A 75 10.20 -5.21 -6.56
CA ALA A 75 10.46 -4.06 -7.42
C ALA A 75 9.42 -3.97 -8.55
N ASP A 76 8.84 -2.78 -8.72
CA ASP A 76 7.89 -2.40 -9.76
C ASP A 76 8.53 -1.36 -10.68
N VAL A 77 9.49 -1.82 -11.46
CA VAL A 77 10.29 -0.99 -12.37
C VAL A 77 10.55 -1.76 -13.66
N GLU A 78 10.88 -1.06 -14.74
CA GLU A 78 11.19 -1.67 -16.04
C GLU A 78 12.62 -2.18 -16.14
N SER A 79 13.57 -1.52 -15.46
CA SER A 79 15.00 -1.86 -15.54
C SER A 79 15.55 -2.32 -14.20
N PHE A 80 15.78 -1.38 -13.30
CA PHE A 80 16.25 -1.66 -11.94
C PHE A 80 15.95 -0.50 -11.01
N LEU A 81 15.95 -0.77 -9.70
CA LEU A 81 15.81 0.19 -8.62
C LEU A 81 17.09 0.22 -7.79
N TYR A 82 17.69 1.39 -7.62
CA TYR A 82 18.82 1.53 -6.71
C TYR A 82 18.40 1.37 -5.26
N ILE A 83 19.12 0.52 -4.54
CA ILE A 83 19.09 0.47 -3.08
C ILE A 83 20.17 1.45 -2.59
N ARG A 84 19.80 2.38 -1.71
CA ARG A 84 20.67 3.44 -1.25
C ARG A 84 21.08 3.25 0.21
N SER A 85 22.24 3.77 0.57
CA SER A 85 22.76 3.71 1.95
C SER A 85 21.93 4.54 2.93
N GLU A 86 21.32 5.63 2.45
CA GLU A 86 20.48 6.55 3.23
C GLU A 86 19.20 6.90 2.47
N PRO A 87 18.12 7.34 3.15
CA PRO A 87 16.85 7.68 2.51
C PRO A 87 16.90 9.03 1.80
N THR A 88 17.87 9.19 0.89
CA THR A 88 18.04 10.39 0.06
C THR A 88 18.50 10.02 -1.35
N LYS A 89 18.15 10.86 -2.33
CA LYS A 89 18.56 10.67 -3.73
C LYS A 89 20.06 10.91 -3.96
N GLN A 90 20.73 11.58 -3.05
CA GLN A 90 22.15 11.94 -3.14
C GLN A 90 23.07 10.92 -2.47
N SER A 91 22.52 10.00 -1.66
CA SER A 91 23.32 8.95 -1.01
C SER A 91 23.87 7.95 -2.02
N GLU A 92 24.92 7.25 -1.63
CA GLU A 92 25.50 6.20 -2.44
C GLU A 92 24.52 5.05 -2.63
N TRP A 93 24.60 4.40 -3.78
CA TRP A 93 23.87 3.15 -3.99
C TRP A 93 24.73 1.96 -3.48
N VAL A 94 24.07 1.00 -2.85
CA VAL A 94 24.68 -0.19 -2.25
C VAL A 94 24.28 -1.47 -2.97
N GLY A 95 23.27 -1.41 -3.82
CA GLY A 95 22.82 -2.53 -4.62
C GLY A 95 21.73 -2.14 -5.62
N LYS A 96 21.34 -3.11 -6.44
CA LYS A 96 20.30 -2.98 -7.45
C LYS A 96 19.23 -4.05 -7.25
N LEU A 97 17.98 -3.63 -7.30
CA LEU A 97 16.82 -4.49 -7.27
C LEU A 97 16.19 -4.51 -8.67
N TYR A 98 16.21 -5.66 -9.33
CA TYR A 98 15.67 -5.82 -10.67
C TYR A 98 14.16 -6.08 -10.65
N PRO A 99 13.45 -5.97 -11.80
CA PRO A 99 12.01 -6.19 -11.87
C PRO A 99 11.60 -7.54 -11.26
N GLY A 100 10.66 -7.50 -10.34
CA GLY A 100 10.16 -8.70 -9.68
C GLY A 100 11.08 -9.33 -8.64
N TYR A 101 12.26 -8.75 -8.37
CA TYR A 101 13.13 -9.19 -7.28
C TYR A 101 12.51 -8.85 -5.94
N ALA A 102 12.70 -9.73 -4.98
CA ALA A 102 12.12 -9.66 -3.66
C ALA A 102 13.02 -8.96 -2.65
N ALA A 103 12.40 -8.28 -1.72
CA ALA A 103 13.04 -7.71 -0.56
C ALA A 103 12.14 -7.87 0.66
N LYS A 104 12.73 -7.96 1.84
CA LYS A 104 12.02 -7.90 3.10
C LYS A 104 11.91 -6.45 3.56
N ILE A 105 10.72 -6.05 3.98
CA ILE A 105 10.46 -4.72 4.53
C ILE A 105 10.94 -4.67 5.97
N VAL A 106 11.82 -3.72 6.29
CA VAL A 106 12.24 -3.43 7.66
C VAL A 106 11.38 -2.33 8.26
N GLY A 107 11.03 -1.32 7.48
CA GLY A 107 10.13 -0.25 7.92
C GLY A 107 10.15 0.96 7.01
N PRO A 108 9.08 1.78 7.06
CA PRO A 108 8.97 3.01 6.28
C PRO A 108 9.80 4.14 6.91
N VAL A 109 10.38 4.99 6.05
CA VAL A 109 11.13 6.20 6.45
C VAL A 109 10.74 7.35 5.50
N GLY A 110 9.65 8.03 5.79
CA GLY A 110 9.09 9.07 4.93
C GLY A 110 8.64 8.50 3.58
N GLU A 111 9.20 9.02 2.48
CA GLU A 111 8.95 8.54 1.11
C GLU A 111 9.79 7.29 0.74
N TRP A 112 10.62 6.83 1.66
CA TRP A 112 11.52 5.70 1.48
C TRP A 112 11.07 4.52 2.34
N THR A 113 11.44 3.33 1.91
CA THR A 113 11.27 2.10 2.68
C THR A 113 12.65 1.48 2.90
N LYS A 114 12.96 1.17 4.16
CA LYS A 114 14.14 0.38 4.48
C LYS A 114 13.86 -1.07 4.18
N ILE A 115 14.74 -1.72 3.43
CA ILE A 115 14.61 -3.10 2.98
C ILE A 115 15.89 -3.91 3.22
N GLU A 116 15.71 -5.22 3.26
CA GLU A 116 16.77 -6.23 3.22
C GLU A 116 16.49 -7.15 2.02
N SER A 117 17.45 -7.32 1.12
CA SER A 117 17.31 -8.18 -0.04
C SER A 117 18.61 -8.94 -0.30
N GLY A 118 18.62 -10.22 0.03
CA GLY A 118 19.83 -11.04 0.03
C GLY A 118 20.87 -10.50 1.01
N SER A 119 22.05 -10.17 0.49
CA SER A 119 23.15 -9.58 1.25
C SER A 119 23.05 -8.06 1.42
N VAL A 120 22.09 -7.42 0.72
CA VAL A 120 22.00 -5.95 0.63
C VAL A 120 20.96 -5.41 1.59
N THR A 121 21.35 -4.43 2.40
CA THR A 121 20.42 -3.65 3.25
C THR A 121 20.52 -2.18 2.88
N GLY A 122 19.38 -1.52 2.73
CA GLY A 122 19.35 -0.09 2.40
C GLY A 122 17.96 0.45 2.23
N TYR A 123 17.85 1.56 1.49
CA TYR A 123 16.62 2.31 1.31
C TYR A 123 16.23 2.36 -0.16
N VAL A 124 14.95 2.12 -0.44
CA VAL A 124 14.35 2.28 -1.77
C VAL A 124 13.22 3.29 -1.71
N TYR A 125 12.94 3.94 -2.83
CA TYR A 125 11.82 4.88 -2.90
C TYR A 125 10.50 4.10 -2.97
N SER A 126 9.61 4.34 -2.01
CA SER A 126 8.42 3.51 -1.75
C SER A 126 7.47 3.37 -2.94
N GLN A 127 7.43 4.38 -3.83
CA GLN A 127 6.55 4.35 -5.01
C GLN A 127 6.95 3.33 -6.09
N TYR A 128 8.18 2.79 -6.03
CA TYR A 128 8.70 1.83 -7.00
C TYR A 128 8.73 0.39 -6.49
N ILE A 129 8.01 0.12 -5.41
CA ILE A 129 7.87 -1.21 -4.86
C ILE A 129 6.40 -1.59 -4.65
N ILE A 130 6.09 -2.84 -4.90
CA ILE A 130 4.81 -3.46 -4.57
C ILE A 130 4.90 -3.97 -3.13
N ILE A 131 3.94 -3.59 -2.28
CA ILE A 131 3.88 -3.97 -0.87
C ILE A 131 2.47 -4.47 -0.49
N GLY A 132 2.36 -5.07 0.68
CA GLY A 132 1.09 -5.50 1.26
C GLY A 132 0.41 -6.63 0.49
N ARG A 133 -0.91 -6.54 0.27
CA ARG A 133 -1.68 -7.59 -0.39
C ARG A 133 -1.19 -7.94 -1.81
N ASN A 134 -0.80 -6.94 -2.58
CA ASN A 134 -0.31 -7.16 -3.94
C ASN A 134 1.05 -7.86 -3.93
N ALA A 135 1.90 -7.59 -2.92
CA ALA A 135 3.15 -8.32 -2.74
C ALA A 135 2.89 -9.76 -2.31
N GLN A 136 1.92 -10.01 -1.44
CA GLN A 136 1.49 -11.35 -1.06
C GLN A 136 1.05 -12.17 -2.27
N GLN A 137 0.18 -11.63 -3.12
CA GLN A 137 -0.27 -12.31 -4.35
C GLN A 137 0.90 -12.61 -5.29
N LYS A 138 1.80 -11.63 -5.47
CA LYS A 138 2.99 -11.82 -6.31
C LYS A 138 3.94 -12.87 -5.75
N ALA A 139 4.11 -12.93 -4.44
CA ALA A 139 4.91 -13.96 -3.79
C ALA A 139 4.32 -15.36 -4.00
N GLU A 140 3.01 -15.50 -3.84
CA GLU A 140 2.29 -16.76 -4.07
C GLU A 140 2.44 -17.22 -5.53
N GLU A 141 2.27 -16.31 -6.51
CA GLU A 141 2.49 -16.61 -7.93
C GLU A 141 3.92 -17.09 -8.22
N VAL A 142 4.93 -16.43 -7.61
CA VAL A 142 6.34 -16.83 -7.80
C VAL A 142 6.62 -18.19 -7.19
N VAL A 143 6.12 -18.45 -5.99
CA VAL A 143 6.29 -19.75 -5.31
C VAL A 143 5.59 -20.87 -6.08
N GLU A 144 4.36 -20.63 -6.56
CA GLU A 144 3.62 -21.60 -7.37
C GLU A 144 4.31 -21.90 -8.71
N ALA A 145 4.93 -20.88 -9.33
CA ALA A 145 5.66 -21.02 -10.57
C ALA A 145 7.03 -21.68 -10.40
N SER A 146 7.59 -21.61 -9.18
CA SER A 146 8.88 -22.22 -8.88
C SER A 146 8.73 -23.73 -8.67
N ALA A 147 9.68 -24.51 -9.21
CA ALA A 147 9.75 -25.95 -8.94
C ALA A 147 10.50 -26.26 -7.62
N SER A 148 10.84 -25.24 -6.84
CA SER A 148 11.62 -25.37 -5.61
C SER A 148 10.74 -25.82 -4.44
N ALA A 149 11.26 -26.74 -3.65
CA ALA A 149 10.58 -27.21 -2.44
C ALA A 149 10.70 -26.19 -1.28
N ASP A 150 11.64 -25.25 -1.35
CA ASP A 150 11.82 -24.18 -0.37
C ASP A 150 11.31 -22.85 -0.97
N PRO A 151 10.27 -22.25 -0.38
CA PRO A 151 9.75 -20.98 -0.85
C PRO A 151 10.79 -19.85 -0.90
N LYS A 152 11.81 -19.89 -0.04
CA LYS A 152 12.86 -18.88 -0.01
C LYS A 152 13.80 -18.94 -1.20
N GLU A 153 13.97 -20.12 -1.80
CA GLU A 153 14.76 -20.32 -3.01
C GLU A 153 14.01 -19.90 -4.28
N ALA A 154 12.69 -19.70 -4.19
CA ALA A 154 11.87 -19.23 -5.29
C ALA A 154 12.11 -17.77 -5.65
N PHE A 155 12.60 -16.98 -4.71
CA PHE A 155 12.78 -15.55 -4.90
C PHE A 155 14.19 -15.18 -5.36
N SER A 156 14.25 -14.23 -6.28
CA SER A 156 15.51 -13.56 -6.65
C SER A 156 15.68 -12.31 -5.79
N TYR A 157 16.91 -12.04 -5.37
CA TYR A 157 17.26 -10.95 -4.46
C TYR A 157 18.18 -9.94 -5.13
N ALA A 158 18.34 -8.78 -4.49
CA ALA A 158 19.17 -7.70 -4.99
C ALA A 158 20.61 -8.13 -5.25
N GLU A 159 21.18 -7.58 -6.30
CA GLU A 159 22.61 -7.64 -6.60
C GLU A 159 23.33 -6.53 -5.83
N SER A 160 24.33 -6.88 -5.04
CA SER A 160 25.17 -5.89 -4.38
C SER A 160 26.07 -5.20 -5.39
N ARG A 161 26.60 -4.03 -5.01
CA ARG A 161 27.56 -3.30 -5.85
C ARG A 161 28.80 -4.15 -6.17
N GLU A 162 29.29 -4.89 -5.21
CA GLU A 162 30.47 -5.75 -5.36
C GLU A 162 30.20 -6.93 -6.31
N GLU A 163 29.01 -7.53 -6.22
CA GLU A 163 28.59 -8.60 -7.13
C GLU A 163 28.42 -8.08 -8.56
N GLU A 164 27.87 -6.88 -8.76
CA GLU A 164 27.76 -6.27 -10.08
C GLU A 164 29.14 -5.96 -10.67
N GLU A 165 30.05 -5.37 -9.89
CA GLU A 165 31.41 -5.09 -10.34
C GLU A 165 32.16 -6.37 -10.73
N ALA A 166 31.99 -7.45 -9.96
CA ALA A 166 32.56 -8.75 -10.27
C ALA A 166 31.97 -9.37 -11.55
N ARG A 167 30.65 -9.27 -11.73
CA ARG A 167 29.98 -9.76 -12.95
C ARG A 167 30.44 -9.01 -14.18
N LEU A 168 30.51 -7.67 -14.12
CA LEU A 168 30.98 -6.84 -15.23
C LEU A 168 32.46 -7.10 -15.58
N ALA A 169 33.30 -7.37 -14.57
CA ALA A 169 34.69 -7.74 -14.79
C ALA A 169 34.80 -9.10 -15.51
N ALA A 170 34.01 -10.07 -15.10
CA ALA A 170 33.96 -11.40 -15.74
C ALA A 170 33.45 -11.32 -17.20
N GLU A 171 32.41 -10.53 -17.46
CA GLU A 171 31.89 -10.30 -18.81
C GLU A 171 32.93 -9.62 -19.72
N ALA A 172 33.74 -8.69 -19.15
CA ALA A 172 34.80 -8.02 -19.91
C ALA A 172 35.97 -8.96 -20.25
N GLU A 173 36.27 -9.91 -19.36
CA GLU A 173 37.29 -10.95 -19.64
C GLU A 173 36.82 -11.93 -20.71
N GLU A 174 35.56 -12.31 -20.73
CA GLU A 174 35.00 -13.22 -21.70
C GLU A 174 34.86 -12.60 -23.11
N ALA A 175 34.72 -11.28 -23.18
CA ALA A 175 34.60 -10.52 -24.41
C ALA A 175 35.95 -10.15 -25.07
N ALA A 176 37.09 -10.40 -24.41
CA ALA A 176 38.43 -10.04 -24.86
C ALA A 176 39.15 -11.19 -25.51
#